data_63a60132f1506a7c6de84fadaeac8787
#
_entry.id   63a60132f1506a7c6de84fadaeac8787
#
_cell.length_a   1.000
_cell.length_b   1.000
_cell.length_c   1.000
_cell.angle_alpha   90.00
_cell.angle_beta   90.00
_cell.angle_gamma   90.00
#
_symmetry.space_group_name_H-M   'P 1'
#
loop_
_entity.id
_entity.type
_entity.pdbx_description
1 polymer ?
#
loop_
_entity_poly.entity_id
_entity_poly.type
_entity_poly.pdbx_seq_one_letter_code
_entity_poly.pdbx_strand_id
1 'polypeptide(L)'
;MTLRAFLFLLCASAAACGRSSPRAEDSATVRDLTVEGSTASSTASASGQAQSSPCPRTGRWALCSLEKRLVQAGFVVTRVAGDAPRRSGFSVAPTAYTLGHSRLEVFVYSDEAALARDLARMDTLTASPRGARSAWEAPPTLVRSANLAAVFLTDSPVQAERLTLAITAGAPQPN
;
A
#
# COMPACT_ATOMS: atom_id res chain seq x y z
N MET A 1 0.04 31.15 35.81
CA MET A 1 0.02 32.19 34.77
C MET A 1 1.46 32.43 34.34
N THR A 2 1.92 31.83 33.28
CA THR A 2 3.22 32.10 32.63
C THR A 2 3.04 31.99 31.12
N LEU A 3 2.95 33.19 30.54
CA LEU A 3 2.81 33.47 29.11
C LEU A 3 4.18 33.21 28.44
N ARG A 4 4.33 32.21 27.58
CA ARG A 4 5.51 32.02 26.72
C ARG A 4 5.15 32.43 25.29
N ALA A 5 5.67 33.59 24.91
CA ALA A 5 5.66 34.10 23.55
C ALA A 5 6.60 33.23 22.69
N PHE A 6 6.07 32.63 21.62
CA PHE A 6 6.89 31.97 20.56
C PHE A 6 7.10 32.95 19.42
N LEU A 7 8.37 33.27 19.24
CA LEU A 7 8.90 34.13 18.19
C LEU A 7 8.88 33.37 16.85
N PHE A 8 8.16 33.89 15.87
CA PHE A 8 8.18 33.42 14.49
C PHE A 8 9.43 33.90 13.78
N LEU A 9 10.27 32.96 13.34
CA LEU A 9 11.38 33.24 12.45
C LEU A 9 11.00 32.84 11.01
N LEU A 10 10.74 33.85 10.17
CA LEU A 10 10.59 33.69 8.72
C LEU A 10 11.97 33.47 8.10
N CYS A 11 12.20 32.32 7.45
CA CYS A 11 13.27 32.15 6.49
C CYS A 11 12.69 32.07 5.08
N ALA A 12 12.85 33.15 4.33
CA ALA A 12 12.69 33.19 2.89
C ALA A 12 13.97 32.67 2.23
N SER A 13 13.89 31.69 1.36
CA SER A 13 14.99 31.27 0.50
C SER A 13 14.54 31.20 -0.95
N ALA A 14 15.25 31.98 -1.75
CA ALA A 14 15.00 32.32 -3.13
C ALA A 14 15.34 31.18 -4.12
N ALA A 15 14.72 31.29 -5.27
CA ALA A 15 14.85 30.49 -6.48
C ALA A 15 16.26 30.48 -7.09
N ALA A 16 16.60 29.35 -7.74
CA ALA A 16 17.60 29.33 -8.81
C ALA A 16 17.13 28.42 -9.93
N CYS A 17 16.72 29.04 -11.04
CA CYS A 17 16.54 28.41 -12.34
C CYS A 17 17.89 28.04 -12.94
N GLY A 18 18.07 26.78 -13.31
CA GLY A 18 19.18 26.31 -14.13
C GLY A 18 18.66 25.59 -15.37
N ARG A 19 18.58 26.33 -16.50
CA ARG A 19 18.47 25.76 -17.85
C ARG A 19 19.85 25.28 -18.28
N SER A 20 19.95 24.07 -18.82
CA SER A 20 20.99 23.69 -19.79
C SER A 20 20.53 22.50 -20.60
N SER A 21 20.16 22.75 -21.86
CA SER A 21 20.24 21.77 -22.94
C SER A 21 21.67 21.77 -23.47
N PRO A 22 22.18 20.66 -23.98
CA PRO A 22 22.76 20.67 -25.29
C PRO A 22 22.21 19.58 -26.23
N ARG A 23 21.89 20.01 -27.37
CA ARG A 23 21.75 19.40 -28.68
C ARG A 23 23.06 18.76 -29.12
N ALA A 24 23.02 17.53 -29.59
CA ALA A 24 23.97 17.00 -30.55
C ALA A 24 23.27 15.99 -31.44
N GLU A 25 23.13 16.41 -32.69
CA GLU A 25 22.86 15.54 -33.85
C GLU A 25 24.11 14.71 -34.10
N ASP A 26 23.96 13.43 -34.42
CA ASP A 26 24.88 12.81 -35.37
C ASP A 26 24.19 11.68 -36.15
N SER A 27 24.40 11.76 -37.42
CA SER A 27 23.84 10.97 -38.50
C SER A 27 24.63 9.68 -38.76
N ALA A 28 23.98 8.81 -39.53
CA ALA A 28 24.54 7.75 -40.41
C ALA A 28 24.90 6.44 -39.68
N THR A 29 24.41 5.29 -40.12
CA THR A 29 24.67 4.66 -41.42
C THR A 29 23.82 3.41 -41.54
N VAL A 30 23.10 3.33 -42.64
CA VAL A 30 22.44 2.12 -43.16
C VAL A 30 23.51 1.05 -43.45
N ARG A 31 23.31 -0.14 -42.90
CA ARG A 31 23.87 -1.37 -43.46
C ARG A 31 22.79 -2.43 -43.55
N ASP A 32 22.30 -2.55 -44.74
CA ASP A 32 21.61 -3.69 -45.31
C ASP A 32 22.49 -4.96 -45.18
N LEU A 33 21.99 -5.96 -44.47
CA LEU A 33 22.49 -7.33 -44.58
C LEU A 33 21.28 -8.27 -44.54
N THR A 34 20.85 -8.61 -45.73
CA THR A 34 20.04 -9.77 -46.09
C THR A 34 20.76 -11.02 -45.60
N VAL A 35 20.20 -11.81 -44.71
CA VAL A 35 20.52 -13.23 -44.51
C VAL A 35 19.24 -14.01 -44.43
N GLU A 36 19.09 -14.87 -45.41
CA GLU A 36 18.03 -15.88 -45.54
C GLU A 36 18.10 -16.95 -44.43
N GLY A 37 16.93 -17.40 -44.03
CA GLY A 37 16.69 -18.83 -43.79
C GLY A 37 17.14 -19.38 -42.45
N SER A 38 16.22 -19.44 -41.50
CA SER A 38 16.09 -20.67 -40.69
C SER A 38 14.71 -20.71 -40.04
N THR A 39 13.84 -21.53 -40.58
CA THR A 39 12.59 -21.94 -39.93
C THR A 39 12.94 -22.82 -38.73
N ALA A 40 13.08 -22.22 -37.57
CA ALA A 40 13.03 -22.90 -36.28
C ALA A 40 11.65 -22.72 -35.72
N SER A 41 10.83 -23.75 -35.79
CA SER A 41 9.58 -23.87 -35.02
C SER A 41 9.90 -23.84 -33.55
N SER A 42 9.93 -22.62 -32.98
CA SER A 42 9.90 -22.46 -31.55
C SER A 42 8.49 -22.73 -31.08
N THR A 43 8.30 -23.91 -30.54
CA THR A 43 7.16 -24.27 -29.70
C THR A 43 7.19 -23.29 -28.51
N ALA A 44 6.55 -22.15 -28.67
CA ALA A 44 6.33 -21.24 -27.59
C ALA A 44 5.45 -21.94 -26.56
N SER A 45 6.08 -22.45 -25.50
CA SER A 45 5.40 -22.82 -24.27
C SER A 45 4.60 -21.58 -23.83
N ALA A 46 3.31 -21.63 -24.07
CA ALA A 46 2.37 -20.66 -23.52
C ALA A 46 2.43 -20.79 -22.00
N SER A 47 3.37 -20.10 -21.38
CA SER A 47 3.32 -19.80 -19.96
C SER A 47 2.01 -19.06 -19.74
N GLY A 48 1.01 -19.77 -19.22
CA GLY A 48 -0.30 -19.24 -18.91
C GLY A 48 -0.13 -18.02 -18.00
N GLN A 49 -0.14 -16.86 -18.60
CA GLN A 49 -0.42 -15.62 -17.86
C GLN A 49 -1.82 -15.80 -17.36
N ALA A 50 -1.96 -16.20 -16.09
CA ALA A 50 -3.22 -16.11 -15.39
C ALA A 50 -3.69 -14.66 -15.59
N GLN A 51 -4.71 -14.48 -16.43
CA GLN A 51 -5.34 -13.20 -16.67
C GLN A 51 -5.92 -12.79 -15.33
N SER A 52 -5.19 -11.94 -14.61
CA SER A 52 -5.64 -11.37 -13.34
C SER A 52 -6.88 -10.56 -13.65
N SER A 53 -8.04 -11.10 -13.29
CA SER A 53 -9.31 -10.38 -13.40
C SER A 53 -9.15 -8.99 -12.81
N PRO A 54 -9.67 -7.94 -13.47
CA PRO A 54 -9.54 -6.58 -12.97
C PRO A 54 -10.15 -6.49 -11.56
N CYS A 55 -9.45 -5.81 -10.64
CA CYS A 55 -9.99 -5.61 -9.30
C CYS A 55 -11.32 -4.87 -9.34
N PRO A 56 -12.32 -5.31 -8.58
CA PRO A 56 -13.63 -4.66 -8.57
C PRO A 56 -13.51 -3.20 -8.10
N ARG A 57 -14.25 -2.31 -8.79
CA ARG A 57 -14.34 -0.88 -8.48
C ARG A 57 -15.76 -0.60 -7.95
N THR A 58 -15.97 -0.85 -6.68
CA THR A 58 -17.29 -0.81 -6.04
C THR A 58 -17.44 0.25 -4.96
N GLY A 59 -16.43 1.12 -4.79
CA GLY A 59 -16.36 2.02 -3.64
C GLY A 59 -15.97 1.28 -2.34
N ARG A 60 -15.67 -0.01 -2.44
CA ARG A 60 -15.23 -0.84 -1.31
C ARG A 60 -13.83 -1.39 -1.58
N TRP A 61 -13.12 -1.65 -0.51
CA TRP A 61 -11.86 -2.33 -0.59
C TRP A 61 -12.04 -3.83 -0.89
N ALA A 62 -11.24 -4.33 -1.82
CA ALA A 62 -10.95 -5.74 -2.02
C ALA A 62 -9.44 -5.95 -1.84
N LEU A 63 -9.00 -7.16 -1.48
CA LEU A 63 -7.58 -7.44 -1.25
C LEU A 63 -6.71 -7.06 -2.46
N CYS A 64 -7.14 -7.39 -3.68
CA CYS A 64 -6.40 -7.05 -4.89
C CYS A 64 -6.25 -5.53 -5.10
N SER A 65 -7.27 -4.74 -4.77
CA SER A 65 -7.19 -3.27 -4.89
C SER A 65 -6.27 -2.67 -3.84
N LEU A 66 -6.26 -3.24 -2.63
CA LEU A 66 -5.32 -2.87 -1.58
C LEU A 66 -3.88 -3.19 -1.99
N GLU A 67 -3.62 -4.42 -2.43
CA GLU A 67 -2.28 -4.85 -2.88
C GLU A 67 -1.75 -3.90 -3.96
N LYS A 68 -2.56 -3.60 -4.97
CA LYS A 68 -2.21 -2.63 -6.01
C LYS A 68 -1.88 -1.24 -5.43
N ARG A 69 -2.68 -0.76 -4.47
CA ARG A 69 -2.47 0.53 -3.83
C ARG A 69 -1.17 0.56 -3.02
N LEU A 70 -0.86 -0.51 -2.29
CA LEU A 70 0.38 -0.62 -1.52
C LEU A 70 1.61 -0.63 -2.43
N VAL A 71 1.57 -1.37 -3.54
CA VAL A 71 2.65 -1.34 -4.55
C VAL A 71 2.82 0.07 -5.14
N GLN A 72 1.72 0.75 -5.47
CA GLN A 72 1.76 2.14 -5.96
C GLN A 72 2.33 3.12 -4.91
N ALA A 73 2.12 2.84 -3.63
CA ALA A 73 2.72 3.60 -2.53
C ALA A 73 4.20 3.24 -2.26
N GLY A 74 4.80 2.36 -3.08
CA GLY A 74 6.21 1.99 -2.99
C GLY A 74 6.53 0.92 -1.95
N PHE A 75 5.55 0.12 -1.53
CA PHE A 75 5.80 -1.05 -0.69
C PHE A 75 6.14 -2.28 -1.53
N VAL A 76 7.09 -3.08 -1.04
CA VAL A 76 7.27 -4.46 -1.50
C VAL A 76 6.29 -5.33 -0.73
N VAL A 77 5.26 -5.81 -1.42
CA VAL A 77 4.12 -6.51 -0.81
C VAL A 77 4.26 -8.01 -1.03
N THR A 78 4.30 -8.77 0.04
CA THR A 78 4.26 -10.23 -0.02
C THR A 78 3.13 -10.74 0.86
N ARG A 79 2.19 -11.48 0.29
CA ARG A 79 1.13 -12.12 1.05
C ARG A 79 1.70 -13.32 1.80
N VAL A 80 1.40 -13.41 3.10
CA VAL A 80 1.79 -14.56 3.91
C VAL A 80 0.87 -15.74 3.55
N ALA A 81 1.47 -16.89 3.27
CA ALA A 81 0.71 -18.09 2.95
C ALA A 81 0.02 -18.66 4.19
N GLY A 82 -1.14 -19.27 4.00
CA GLY A 82 -1.94 -19.86 5.06
C GLY A 82 -2.87 -18.87 5.77
N ASP A 83 -3.64 -19.39 6.72
CA ASP A 83 -4.58 -18.58 7.49
C ASP A 83 -3.87 -17.88 8.64
N ALA A 84 -4.02 -16.58 8.70
CA ALA A 84 -3.55 -15.82 9.86
C ALA A 84 -4.48 -16.06 11.08
N PRO A 85 -3.93 -16.10 12.30
CA PRO A 85 -4.74 -16.31 13.50
C PRO A 85 -5.77 -15.21 13.68
N ARG A 86 -6.97 -15.58 14.10
CA ARG A 86 -8.02 -14.60 14.41
C ARG A 86 -7.57 -13.67 15.52
N ARG A 87 -7.91 -12.40 15.39
CA ARG A 87 -7.58 -11.37 16.39
C ARG A 87 -8.80 -10.99 17.20
N SER A 88 -8.64 -10.90 18.52
CA SER A 88 -9.70 -10.41 19.39
C SER A 88 -10.13 -9.00 18.99
N GLY A 89 -11.44 -8.76 18.97
CA GLY A 89 -12.02 -7.46 18.58
C GLY A 89 -12.37 -7.33 17.11
N PHE A 90 -11.85 -8.20 16.22
CA PHE A 90 -12.22 -8.25 14.82
C PHE A 90 -13.10 -9.49 14.54
N SER A 91 -14.29 -9.27 13.99
CA SER A 91 -15.24 -10.34 13.67
C SER A 91 -14.86 -11.12 12.40
N VAL A 92 -13.97 -10.56 11.57
CA VAL A 92 -13.45 -11.19 10.35
C VAL A 92 -12.01 -11.68 10.57
N ALA A 93 -11.62 -12.71 9.83
CA ALA A 93 -10.26 -13.20 9.84
C ALA A 93 -9.34 -12.22 9.08
N PRO A 94 -8.10 -12.01 9.54
CA PRO A 94 -7.15 -11.17 8.82
C PRO A 94 -6.53 -11.89 7.62
N THR A 95 -6.13 -11.11 6.63
CA THR A 95 -5.12 -11.51 5.64
C THR A 95 -3.81 -10.86 6.03
N ALA A 96 -2.75 -11.66 6.19
CA ALA A 96 -1.45 -11.16 6.59
C ALA A 96 -0.53 -10.90 5.39
N TYR A 97 0.24 -9.83 5.49
CA TYR A 97 1.26 -9.43 4.53
C TYR A 97 2.56 -9.07 5.24
N THR A 98 3.67 -9.24 4.53
CA THR A 98 4.93 -8.56 4.85
C THR A 98 5.13 -7.39 3.89
N LEU A 99 5.49 -6.23 4.44
CA LEU A 99 5.85 -5.02 3.71
C LEU A 99 7.33 -4.72 3.97
N GLY A 100 8.21 -5.35 3.17
CA GLY A 100 9.63 -5.41 3.50
C GLY A 100 9.87 -6.21 4.78
N HIS A 101 10.32 -5.54 5.88
CA HIS A 101 10.53 -6.17 7.19
C HIS A 101 9.35 -5.98 8.16
N SER A 102 8.35 -5.22 7.76
CA SER A 102 7.19 -4.89 8.60
C SER A 102 6.03 -5.84 8.33
N ARG A 103 5.16 -6.05 9.32
CA ARG A 103 3.98 -6.91 9.21
C ARG A 103 2.72 -6.07 9.08
N LEU A 104 1.83 -6.47 8.18
CA LEU A 104 0.52 -5.86 8.00
C LEU A 104 -0.55 -6.94 8.12
N GLU A 105 -1.54 -6.73 8.97
CA GLU A 105 -2.75 -7.54 9.02
C GLU A 105 -3.95 -6.72 8.55
N VAL A 106 -4.68 -7.27 7.58
CA VAL A 106 -5.77 -6.59 6.89
C VAL A 106 -7.08 -7.31 7.12
N PHE A 107 -8.08 -6.57 7.57
CA PHE A 107 -9.43 -7.03 7.86
C PHE A 107 -10.39 -6.38 6.86
N VAL A 108 -10.93 -7.17 5.92
CA VAL A 108 -11.89 -6.70 4.93
C VAL A 108 -13.28 -7.16 5.33
N TYR A 109 -14.16 -6.21 5.59
CA TYR A 109 -15.53 -6.45 6.00
C TYR A 109 -16.48 -6.44 4.79
N SER A 110 -17.67 -7.02 4.98
CA SER A 110 -18.74 -6.92 3.98
C SER A 110 -19.17 -5.48 3.72
N ASP A 111 -19.14 -4.65 4.78
CA ASP A 111 -19.57 -3.26 4.74
C ASP A 111 -18.93 -2.42 5.86
N GLU A 112 -19.07 -1.11 5.76
CA GLU A 112 -18.51 -0.16 6.73
C GLU A 112 -19.20 -0.24 8.09
N ALA A 113 -20.50 -0.58 8.14
CA ALA A 113 -21.24 -0.68 9.40
C ALA A 113 -20.76 -1.88 10.25
N ALA A 114 -20.40 -2.99 9.60
CA ALA A 114 -19.81 -4.14 10.28
C ALA A 114 -18.45 -3.77 10.90
N LEU A 115 -17.59 -3.08 10.15
CA LEU A 115 -16.32 -2.56 10.66
C LEU A 115 -16.54 -1.59 11.83
N ALA A 116 -17.47 -0.65 11.70
CA ALA A 116 -17.75 0.35 12.75
C ALA A 116 -18.20 -0.30 14.06
N ARG A 117 -18.99 -1.39 14.00
CA ARG A 117 -19.42 -2.14 15.21
C ARG A 117 -18.24 -2.75 15.95
N ASP A 118 -17.26 -3.28 15.25
CA ASP A 118 -16.06 -3.83 15.90
C ASP A 118 -15.19 -2.72 16.50
N LEU A 119 -14.92 -1.67 15.71
CA LEU A 119 -14.10 -0.54 16.16
C LEU A 119 -14.71 0.23 17.34
N ALA A 120 -16.03 0.27 17.48
CA ALA A 120 -16.69 0.89 18.63
C ALA A 120 -16.30 0.26 19.98
N ARG A 121 -15.85 -0.99 19.97
CA ARG A 121 -15.43 -1.74 21.17
C ARG A 121 -13.92 -1.79 21.34
N MET A 122 -13.17 -1.21 20.41
CA MET A 122 -11.71 -1.27 20.41
C MET A 122 -11.07 0.02 20.93
N ASP A 123 -9.89 -0.13 21.46
CA ASP A 123 -8.93 0.95 21.68
C ASP A 123 -8.09 1.09 20.40
N THR A 124 -8.20 2.23 19.75
CA THR A 124 -7.52 2.49 18.48
C THR A 124 -6.00 2.66 18.62
N LEU A 125 -5.50 2.98 19.82
CA LEU A 125 -4.07 3.11 20.08
C LEU A 125 -3.38 1.75 20.19
N THR A 126 -4.07 0.78 20.77
CA THR A 126 -3.54 -0.56 20.98
C THR A 126 -4.06 -1.58 19.97
N ALA A 127 -4.98 -1.16 19.08
CA ALA A 127 -5.69 -2.02 18.14
C ALA A 127 -6.23 -3.31 18.81
N SER A 128 -6.74 -3.19 20.03
CA SER A 128 -7.20 -4.30 20.89
C SER A 128 -8.55 -3.94 21.53
N PRO A 129 -9.33 -4.92 21.99
CA PRO A 129 -10.54 -4.64 22.76
C PRO A 129 -10.24 -3.74 23.97
N ARG A 130 -11.13 -2.80 24.28
CA ARG A 130 -10.96 -1.88 25.42
C ARG A 130 -10.77 -2.66 26.72
N GLY A 131 -9.74 -2.30 27.49
CA GLY A 131 -9.38 -2.95 28.73
C GLY A 131 -8.59 -4.27 28.57
N ALA A 132 -8.40 -4.77 27.34
CA ALA A 132 -7.53 -5.91 27.08
C ALA A 132 -6.07 -5.45 26.91
N ARG A 133 -5.13 -6.36 27.22
CA ARG A 133 -3.73 -6.13 26.88
C ARG A 133 -3.55 -6.23 25.36
N SER A 134 -2.66 -5.43 24.83
CA SER A 134 -2.25 -5.55 23.42
C SER A 134 -1.66 -6.94 23.18
N ALA A 135 -2.16 -7.62 22.15
CA ALA A 135 -1.64 -8.92 21.68
C ALA A 135 -0.66 -8.77 20.51
N TRP A 136 -0.22 -7.55 20.22
CA TRP A 136 0.70 -7.25 19.14
C TRP A 136 2.14 -7.29 19.63
N GLU A 137 3.03 -7.83 18.79
CA GLU A 137 4.47 -7.97 19.08
C GLU A 137 5.21 -6.63 19.08
N ALA A 138 4.62 -5.61 18.43
CA ALA A 138 5.14 -4.24 18.35
C ALA A 138 3.99 -3.23 18.46
N PRO A 139 4.25 -1.95 18.73
CA PRO A 139 3.21 -0.92 18.74
C PRO A 139 2.45 -0.90 17.41
N PRO A 140 1.12 -1.11 17.42
CA PRO A 140 0.33 -1.18 16.20
C PRO A 140 -0.05 0.22 15.72
N THR A 141 -0.07 0.41 14.41
CA THR A 141 -0.76 1.53 13.76
C THR A 141 -2.05 1.00 13.14
N LEU A 142 -3.18 1.39 13.70
CA LEU A 142 -4.51 1.04 13.19
C LEU A 142 -4.97 2.08 12.19
N VAL A 143 -5.21 1.65 10.95
CA VAL A 143 -5.75 2.49 9.88
C VAL A 143 -7.09 1.92 9.41
N ARG A 144 -8.07 2.80 9.15
CA ARG A 144 -9.40 2.41 8.64
C ARG A 144 -9.77 3.21 7.40
N SER A 145 -10.50 2.59 6.48
CA SER A 145 -11.08 3.27 5.30
C SER A 145 -12.21 2.42 4.73
N ALA A 146 -13.40 2.98 4.59
CA ALA A 146 -14.60 2.27 4.14
C ALA A 146 -14.79 0.95 4.92
N ASN A 147 -14.81 -0.19 4.22
CA ASN A 147 -14.98 -1.53 4.77
C ASN A 147 -13.66 -2.22 5.18
N LEU A 148 -12.56 -1.49 5.31
CA LEU A 148 -11.24 -2.04 5.61
C LEU A 148 -10.67 -1.49 6.91
N ALA A 149 -10.13 -2.38 7.76
CA ALA A 149 -9.18 -2.04 8.81
C ALA A 149 -7.84 -2.70 8.51
N ALA A 150 -6.76 -2.02 8.84
CA ALA A 150 -5.40 -2.51 8.69
C ALA A 150 -4.62 -2.22 9.97
N VAL A 151 -3.94 -3.22 10.49
CA VAL A 151 -3.03 -3.10 11.64
C VAL A 151 -1.61 -3.30 11.14
N PHE A 152 -0.82 -2.25 11.21
CA PHE A 152 0.55 -2.22 10.73
C PHE A 152 1.53 -2.22 11.89
N LEU A 153 2.43 -3.16 11.89
CA LEU A 153 3.47 -3.35 12.88
C LEU A 153 4.80 -2.96 12.26
N THR A 154 5.31 -1.79 12.65
CA THR A 154 6.57 -1.25 12.13
C THR A 154 7.21 -0.31 13.15
N ASP A 155 8.52 -0.30 13.20
CA ASP A 155 9.30 0.65 13.98
C ASP A 155 9.57 1.97 13.20
N SER A 156 9.13 2.03 11.94
CA SER A 156 9.34 3.19 11.07
C SER A 156 8.11 4.09 11.01
N PRO A 157 8.13 5.28 11.64
CA PRO A 157 7.02 6.23 11.56
C PRO A 157 6.75 6.69 10.12
N VAL A 158 7.78 6.79 9.29
CA VAL A 158 7.65 7.15 7.87
C VAL A 158 6.87 6.08 7.09
N GLN A 159 7.11 4.81 7.37
CA GLN A 159 6.33 3.73 6.75
C GLN A 159 4.89 3.72 7.24
N ALA A 160 4.66 3.95 8.54
CA ALA A 160 3.32 4.04 9.13
C ALA A 160 2.51 5.18 8.50
N GLU A 161 3.11 6.36 8.35
CA GLU A 161 2.49 7.50 7.67
C GLU A 161 2.17 7.20 6.21
N ARG A 162 3.13 6.63 5.46
CA ARG A 162 2.95 6.25 4.05
C ARG A 162 1.80 5.27 3.87
N LEU A 163 1.71 4.25 4.73
CA LEU A 163 0.60 3.30 4.72
C LEU A 163 -0.72 4.00 5.01
N THR A 164 -0.75 4.85 6.03
CA THR A 164 -1.93 5.61 6.41
C THR A 164 -2.44 6.44 5.23
N LEU A 165 -1.58 7.21 4.58
CA LEU A 165 -1.93 8.00 3.40
C LEU A 165 -2.44 7.13 2.25
N ALA A 166 -1.80 5.98 1.99
CA ALA A 166 -2.21 5.08 0.92
C ALA A 166 -3.62 4.52 1.13
N ILE A 167 -3.99 4.17 2.37
CA ILE A 167 -5.30 3.59 2.70
C ILE A 167 -6.37 4.68 2.84
N THR A 168 -6.06 5.80 3.50
CA THR A 168 -7.04 6.88 3.73
C THR A 168 -7.37 7.68 2.47
N ALA A 169 -6.59 7.55 1.40
CA ALA A 169 -6.96 8.06 0.08
C ALA A 169 -8.28 7.45 -0.48
N GLY A 170 -8.81 6.42 0.19
CA GLY A 170 -10.11 5.82 -0.10
C GLY A 170 -10.06 4.60 -1.03
N ALA A 171 -11.13 3.82 -0.97
CA ALA A 171 -11.34 2.67 -1.83
C ALA A 171 -11.50 3.07 -3.31
N PRO A 172 -11.21 2.16 -4.28
CA PRO A 172 -11.43 2.42 -5.69
C PRO A 172 -12.90 2.73 -5.98
N GLN A 173 -13.16 3.92 -6.52
CA GLN A 173 -14.53 4.35 -6.84
C GLN A 173 -15.06 3.61 -8.07
N PRO A 174 -16.41 3.41 -8.17
CA PRO A 174 -17.02 2.94 -9.39
C PRO A 174 -16.73 3.91 -10.53
N ASN A 175 -16.70 3.36 -11.76
CA ASN A 175 -16.57 4.20 -12.98
C ASN A 175 -17.92 4.87 -13.28
#